data_e5e7e4470aab2db99e1e6cb44f86cffc
#
_entry.id   e5e7e4470aab2db99e1e6cb44f86cffc
#
_cell.length_a   1.000
_cell.length_b   1.000
_cell.length_c   1.000
_cell.angle_alpha   90.00
_cell.angle_beta   90.00
_cell.angle_gamma   90.00
#
_symmetry.space_group_name_H-M   'P 1'
#
loop_
_entity.id
_entity.type
_entity.pdbx_description
1 polymer ?
#
loop_
_entity_poly.entity_id
_entity_poly.type
_entity_poly.pdbx_seq_one_letter_code
_entity_poly.pdbx_strand_id
1 'polypeptide(L)'
;MTDHIVKFSKTGIQLQQQEKELPADIIVTATGLNLLFGGGIQFKVDKEVLNVPSKFVYKGFMLNNLPNLFVGGGYTNASWTLKVDLTNKYACRLIKHSQKIQARYFQPEVSLDDEMESRQLLDLTSGYVQRSLNSFPRQSNFVPWCLSQNYLFDKYMFEYRSLQDSYMKFYH
;
A
#
# COMPACT_ATOMS: atom_id res chain seq x y z
N MET A 1 -1.49 18.28 24.92
CA MET A 1 -0.99 19.54 24.37
C MET A 1 -0.47 19.22 22.97
N THR A 2 -0.86 19.97 21.95
CA THR A 2 -0.47 19.74 20.56
C THR A 2 0.19 21.01 20.04
N ASP A 3 1.52 20.99 19.85
CA ASP A 3 2.30 22.13 19.35
C ASP A 3 3.60 21.65 18.69
N HIS A 4 4.22 22.48 17.89
CA HIS A 4 5.49 22.16 17.24
C HIS A 4 6.67 22.46 18.17
N ILE A 5 7.60 21.52 18.23
CA ILE A 5 8.87 21.70 18.97
C ILE A 5 9.80 22.57 18.13
N VAL A 6 10.24 23.69 18.70
CA VAL A 6 11.22 24.58 18.07
C VAL A 6 12.64 24.10 18.36
N LYS A 7 12.93 23.81 19.64
CA LYS A 7 14.23 23.29 20.07
C LYS A 7 14.16 22.62 21.45
N PHE A 8 15.14 21.77 21.71
CA PHE A 8 15.43 21.28 23.06
C PHE A 8 16.41 22.23 23.76
N SER A 9 16.20 22.47 25.04
CA SER A 9 17.07 23.24 25.90
C SER A 9 17.69 22.37 26.98
N LYS A 10 18.48 22.94 27.88
CA LYS A 10 19.01 22.23 29.04
C LYS A 10 17.94 21.91 30.10
N THR A 11 16.86 22.67 30.10
CA THR A 11 15.82 22.67 31.13
C THR A 11 14.46 22.19 30.59
N GLY A 12 14.34 21.90 29.29
CA GLY A 12 13.07 21.43 28.73
C GLY A 12 12.93 21.57 27.22
N ILE A 13 11.73 21.88 26.76
CA ILE A 13 11.33 21.97 25.35
C ILE A 13 10.69 23.30 25.06
N GLN A 14 11.20 24.04 24.07
CA GLN A 14 10.57 25.26 23.57
C GLN A 14 9.57 24.89 22.45
N LEU A 15 8.35 25.37 22.64
CA LEU A 15 7.23 25.16 21.69
C LEU A 15 7.01 26.41 20.85
N GLN A 16 6.39 26.24 19.66
CA GLN A 16 6.22 27.33 18.69
C GLN A 16 5.17 28.35 19.11
N GLN A 17 4.07 27.92 19.70
CA GLN A 17 2.93 28.76 20.06
C GLN A 17 2.98 29.23 21.52
N GLN A 18 3.96 28.77 22.29
CA GLN A 18 4.09 29.12 23.71
C GLN A 18 5.37 29.89 23.96
N GLU A 19 5.23 31.03 24.59
CA GLU A 19 6.40 31.85 25.01
C GLU A 19 7.23 31.21 26.11
N LYS A 20 6.60 30.31 26.89
CA LYS A 20 7.26 29.58 27.99
C LYS A 20 7.75 28.22 27.54
N GLU A 21 8.98 27.92 27.95
CA GLU A 21 9.55 26.59 27.84
C GLU A 21 8.76 25.59 28.69
N LEU A 22 8.50 24.40 28.12
CA LEU A 22 7.95 23.27 28.85
C LEU A 22 9.07 22.59 29.63
N PRO A 23 9.14 22.71 30.97
CA PRO A 23 10.22 22.11 31.73
C PRO A 23 10.16 20.59 31.70
N ALA A 24 11.31 19.95 31.58
CA ALA A 24 11.40 18.48 31.53
C ALA A 24 12.79 18.04 31.99
N ASP A 25 12.83 17.10 32.93
CA ASP A 25 14.05 16.43 33.39
C ASP A 25 14.47 15.30 32.47
N ILE A 26 13.48 14.62 31.85
CA ILE A 26 13.68 13.51 30.92
C ILE A 26 12.77 13.72 29.70
N ILE A 27 13.33 13.57 28.51
CA ILE A 27 12.61 13.65 27.26
C ILE A 27 12.72 12.30 26.53
N VAL A 28 11.58 11.69 26.26
CA VAL A 28 11.49 10.45 25.48
C VAL A 28 10.93 10.77 24.10
N THR A 29 11.71 10.50 23.05
CA THR A 29 11.27 10.71 21.66
C THR A 29 10.58 9.46 21.15
N ALA A 30 9.30 9.57 20.77
CA ALA A 30 8.48 8.54 20.19
C ALA A 30 7.68 9.11 19.00
N THR A 31 8.39 9.71 18.03
CA THR A 31 7.83 10.53 16.95
C THR A 31 7.32 9.73 15.75
N GLY A 32 7.37 8.39 15.82
CA GLY A 32 6.95 7.49 14.75
C GLY A 32 7.99 7.33 13.64
N LEU A 33 7.56 6.75 12.53
CA LEU A 33 8.39 6.38 11.38
C LEU A 33 8.02 7.22 10.15
N ASN A 34 8.85 7.15 9.12
CA ASN A 34 8.47 7.49 7.75
C ASN A 34 8.18 6.18 7.01
N LEU A 35 6.94 6.00 6.56
CA LEU A 35 6.58 4.84 5.77
C LEU A 35 7.13 4.99 4.35
N LEU A 36 7.73 3.91 3.84
CA LEU A 36 8.24 3.85 2.49
C LEU A 36 7.57 2.67 1.76
N PHE A 37 6.88 2.96 0.66
CA PHE A 37 6.31 1.89 -0.17
C PHE A 37 7.42 0.99 -0.69
N GLY A 38 7.23 -0.34 -0.59
CA GLY A 38 8.24 -1.31 -0.98
C GLY A 38 9.59 -1.17 -0.27
N GLY A 39 9.63 -0.59 0.94
CA GLY A 39 10.88 -0.34 1.67
C GLY A 39 11.77 0.75 1.05
N GLY A 40 11.21 1.61 0.20
CA GLY A 40 11.95 2.68 -0.50
C GLY A 40 12.66 2.21 -1.79
N ILE A 41 12.34 1.02 -2.28
CA ILE A 41 12.88 0.52 -3.56
C ILE A 41 12.37 1.41 -4.70
N GLN A 42 13.26 1.85 -5.57
CA GLN A 42 12.91 2.53 -6.80
C GLN A 42 12.62 1.49 -7.89
N PHE A 43 11.36 1.42 -8.31
CA PHE A 43 10.96 0.55 -9.42
C PHE A 43 11.24 1.24 -10.76
N LYS A 44 11.78 0.48 -11.72
CA LYS A 44 12.00 0.93 -13.09
C LYS A 44 11.44 -0.10 -14.08
N VAL A 45 10.74 0.38 -15.09
CA VAL A 45 10.23 -0.41 -16.20
C VAL A 45 10.76 0.23 -17.48
N ASP A 46 11.44 -0.55 -18.34
CA ASP A 46 12.04 -0.08 -19.58
C ASP A 46 12.93 1.17 -19.41
N LYS A 47 13.71 1.20 -18.31
CA LYS A 47 14.59 2.30 -17.88
C LYS A 47 13.89 3.53 -17.30
N GLU A 48 12.57 3.62 -17.38
CA GLU A 48 11.79 4.70 -16.79
C GLU A 48 11.44 4.42 -15.33
N VAL A 49 11.53 5.44 -14.49
CA VAL A 49 11.16 5.35 -13.07
C VAL A 49 9.65 5.28 -12.95
N LEU A 50 9.16 4.25 -12.27
CA LEU A 50 7.74 4.08 -12.01
C LEU A 50 7.22 5.15 -11.06
N ASN A 51 6.19 5.88 -11.47
CA ASN A 51 5.44 6.76 -10.58
C ASN A 51 4.43 5.95 -9.75
N VAL A 52 4.86 5.42 -8.60
CA VAL A 52 4.03 4.61 -7.71
C VAL A 52 2.74 5.33 -7.26
N PRO A 53 2.75 6.63 -6.87
CA PRO A 53 1.54 7.34 -6.50
C PRO A 53 0.45 7.44 -7.57
N SER A 54 0.79 7.26 -8.84
CA SER A 54 -0.19 7.24 -9.93
C SER A 54 -0.82 5.86 -10.16
N LYS A 55 -0.37 4.84 -9.45
CA LYS A 55 -0.83 3.46 -9.62
C LYS A 55 -1.96 3.11 -8.68
N PHE A 56 -2.87 2.25 -9.15
CA PHE A 56 -3.90 1.61 -8.34
C PHE A 56 -3.47 0.21 -7.92
N VAL A 57 -3.81 -0.16 -6.69
CA VAL A 57 -3.58 -1.52 -6.22
C VAL A 57 -4.71 -2.45 -6.65
N TYR A 58 -4.33 -3.57 -7.24
CA TYR A 58 -5.23 -4.67 -7.57
C TYR A 58 -5.17 -5.71 -6.46
N LYS A 59 -6.34 -6.01 -5.87
CA LYS A 59 -6.49 -6.99 -4.76
C LYS A 59 -5.53 -6.76 -3.59
N GLY A 60 -4.97 -5.54 -3.49
CA GLY A 60 -4.08 -5.14 -2.39
C GLY A 60 -2.64 -5.65 -2.49
N PHE A 61 -2.20 -6.21 -3.63
CA PHE A 61 -0.84 -6.77 -3.75
C PHE A 61 -0.20 -6.68 -5.15
N MET A 62 -0.89 -6.23 -6.17
CA MET A 62 -0.31 -5.88 -7.48
C MET A 62 -0.61 -4.44 -7.82
N LEU A 63 0.15 -3.85 -8.74
CA LEU A 63 -0.08 -2.51 -9.26
C LEU A 63 -0.56 -2.60 -10.71
N ASN A 64 -1.49 -1.72 -11.11
CA ASN A 64 -1.99 -1.70 -12.48
C ASN A 64 -0.88 -1.39 -13.49
N ASN A 65 -0.94 -2.05 -14.64
CA ASN A 65 0.02 -1.93 -15.74
C ASN A 65 1.47 -2.17 -15.29
N LEU A 66 1.66 -3.12 -14.37
CA LEU A 66 2.98 -3.55 -13.95
C LEU A 66 3.05 -5.07 -13.97
N PRO A 67 3.83 -5.65 -14.92
CA PRO A 67 3.82 -7.08 -15.14
C PRO A 67 4.56 -7.85 -14.05
N ASN A 68 3.99 -9.00 -13.66
CA ASN A 68 4.62 -10.01 -12.82
C ASN A 68 5.12 -9.53 -11.45
N LEU A 69 4.76 -8.33 -10.99
CA LEU A 69 5.18 -7.80 -9.70
C LEU A 69 4.10 -8.02 -8.62
N PHE A 70 4.53 -8.60 -7.51
CA PHE A 70 3.75 -8.75 -6.30
C PHE A 70 4.36 -7.97 -5.15
N VAL A 71 3.55 -7.19 -4.46
CA VAL A 71 3.96 -6.42 -3.28
C VAL A 71 3.14 -6.90 -2.09
N GLY A 72 3.79 -7.53 -1.13
CA GLY A 72 3.12 -8.03 0.06
C GLY A 72 2.59 -6.89 0.93
N GLY A 73 1.29 -6.95 1.24
CA GLY A 73 0.62 -6.05 2.18
C GLY A 73 -0.29 -6.82 3.10
N GLY A 74 -0.41 -6.39 4.35
CA GLY A 74 -1.26 -7.03 5.36
C GLY A 74 -2.54 -6.26 5.61
N TYR A 75 -3.34 -6.77 6.55
CA TYR A 75 -4.49 -6.06 7.09
C TYR A 75 -4.04 -4.95 8.02
N THR A 76 -4.81 -3.87 8.07
CA THR A 76 -4.62 -2.80 9.07
C THR A 76 -5.44 -3.07 10.34
N ASN A 77 -6.44 -3.95 10.26
CA ASN A 77 -7.37 -4.29 11.33
C ASN A 77 -7.24 -5.74 11.86
N ALA A 78 -6.29 -6.51 11.33
CA ALA A 78 -6.04 -7.90 11.70
C ALA A 78 -4.56 -8.26 11.55
N SER A 79 -4.19 -9.53 11.80
CA SER A 79 -2.81 -9.97 11.61
C SER A 79 -2.34 -9.79 10.16
N TRP A 80 -1.18 -9.16 10.01
CA TRP A 80 -0.52 -8.93 8.72
C TRP A 80 -0.31 -10.20 7.93
N THR A 81 0.10 -11.27 8.59
CA THR A 81 0.44 -12.56 7.98
C THR A 81 -0.77 -13.26 7.34
N LEU A 82 -1.98 -13.04 7.85
CA LEU A 82 -3.20 -13.61 7.27
C LEU A 82 -3.42 -13.17 5.82
N LYS A 83 -3.23 -11.87 5.55
CA LYS A 83 -3.36 -11.34 4.18
C LYS A 83 -2.23 -11.81 3.30
N VAL A 84 -1.00 -11.79 3.81
CA VAL A 84 0.20 -12.21 3.07
C VAL A 84 0.10 -13.68 2.66
N ASP A 85 -0.40 -14.58 3.52
CA ASP A 85 -0.62 -16.00 3.16
C ASP A 85 -1.61 -16.14 1.99
N LEU A 86 -2.74 -15.43 2.04
CA LEU A 86 -3.73 -15.46 0.97
C LEU A 86 -3.18 -14.89 -0.35
N THR A 87 -2.48 -13.77 -0.31
CA THR A 87 -1.91 -13.16 -1.52
C THR A 87 -0.81 -14.02 -2.12
N ASN A 88 0.03 -14.68 -1.30
CA ASN A 88 1.05 -15.61 -1.79
C ASN A 88 0.42 -16.85 -2.46
N LYS A 89 -0.64 -17.43 -1.90
CA LYS A 89 -1.38 -18.52 -2.53
C LYS A 89 -1.95 -18.09 -3.87
N TYR A 90 -2.53 -16.90 -3.94
CA TYR A 90 -3.07 -16.36 -5.19
C TYR A 90 -1.97 -16.09 -6.22
N ALA A 91 -0.83 -15.54 -5.82
CA ALA A 91 0.33 -15.36 -6.68
C ALA A 91 0.82 -16.69 -7.27
N CYS A 92 0.92 -17.74 -6.45
CA CYS A 92 1.27 -19.07 -6.92
C CYS A 92 0.25 -19.64 -7.93
N ARG A 93 -1.05 -19.37 -7.72
CA ARG A 93 -2.10 -19.74 -8.68
C ARG A 93 -1.95 -19.02 -10.01
N LEU A 94 -1.67 -17.71 -9.99
CA LEU A 94 -1.41 -16.88 -11.19
C LEU A 94 -0.20 -17.39 -11.97
N ILE A 95 0.92 -17.65 -11.30
CA ILE A 95 2.15 -18.17 -11.92
C ILE A 95 1.88 -19.54 -12.59
N LYS A 96 1.24 -20.49 -11.88
CA LYS A 96 0.89 -21.80 -12.44
C LYS A 96 -0.06 -21.67 -13.63
N HIS A 97 -1.02 -20.76 -13.57
CA HIS A 97 -1.94 -20.53 -14.67
C HIS A 97 -1.23 -19.94 -15.89
N SER A 98 -0.39 -18.92 -15.69
CA SER A 98 0.44 -18.31 -16.74
C SER A 98 1.31 -19.36 -17.45
N GLN A 99 1.98 -20.24 -16.69
CA GLN A 99 2.78 -21.33 -17.24
C GLN A 99 1.94 -22.30 -18.07
N LYS A 100 0.75 -22.69 -17.55
CA LYS A 100 -0.17 -23.61 -18.26
C LYS A 100 -0.64 -23.07 -19.61
N ILE A 101 -0.91 -21.76 -19.70
CA ILE A 101 -1.36 -21.12 -20.94
C ILE A 101 -0.21 -20.55 -21.77
N GLN A 102 1.04 -20.76 -21.34
CA GLN A 102 2.26 -20.29 -22.00
C GLN A 102 2.32 -18.75 -22.16
N ALA A 103 1.71 -18.01 -21.23
CA ALA A 103 1.82 -16.55 -21.22
C ALA A 103 3.20 -16.11 -20.74
N ARG A 104 3.77 -15.12 -21.42
CA ARG A 104 5.08 -14.52 -21.06
C ARG A 104 4.99 -13.68 -19.81
N TYR A 105 3.89 -12.94 -19.67
CA TYR A 105 3.64 -12.14 -18.49
C TYR A 105 2.13 -11.94 -18.29
N PHE A 106 1.78 -11.46 -17.13
CA PHE A 106 0.42 -11.05 -16.78
C PHE A 106 0.48 -9.78 -15.94
N GLN A 107 -0.55 -8.95 -16.07
CA GLN A 107 -0.68 -7.72 -15.29
C GLN A 107 -2.14 -7.36 -15.09
N PRO A 108 -2.49 -6.69 -14.00
CA PRO A 108 -3.81 -6.10 -13.86
C PRO A 108 -3.89 -4.79 -14.64
N GLU A 109 -4.99 -4.58 -15.37
CA GLU A 109 -5.24 -3.37 -16.15
C GLU A 109 -6.56 -2.74 -15.75
N VAL A 110 -6.56 -1.42 -15.64
CA VAL A 110 -7.79 -0.63 -15.46
C VAL A 110 -8.48 -0.54 -16.81
N SER A 111 -9.79 -0.77 -16.87
CA SER A 111 -10.56 -0.54 -18.08
C SER A 111 -10.68 0.95 -18.34
N LEU A 112 -10.70 1.34 -19.61
CA LEU A 112 -10.90 2.74 -20.01
C LEU A 112 -12.31 3.25 -19.64
N ASP A 113 -13.27 2.34 -19.50
CA ASP A 113 -14.65 2.63 -19.14
C ASP A 113 -14.90 2.73 -17.64
N ASP A 114 -13.88 2.40 -16.80
CA ASP A 114 -14.01 2.46 -15.35
C ASP A 114 -13.82 3.88 -14.84
N GLU A 115 -14.82 4.40 -14.16
CA GLU A 115 -14.70 5.63 -13.38
C GLU A 115 -13.94 5.34 -12.07
N MET A 116 -12.60 5.41 -12.13
CA MET A 116 -11.73 5.14 -11.00
C MET A 116 -11.71 6.31 -10.02
N GLU A 117 -12.48 6.21 -8.95
CA GLU A 117 -12.37 7.16 -7.84
C GLU A 117 -11.05 6.93 -7.09
N SER A 118 -10.16 7.94 -7.12
CA SER A 118 -8.87 7.84 -6.45
C SER A 118 -8.99 8.06 -4.95
N ARG A 119 -8.68 7.03 -4.16
CA ARG A 119 -8.64 7.07 -2.69
C ARG A 119 -7.25 6.72 -2.16
N GLN A 120 -6.95 7.20 -0.97
CA GLN A 120 -5.72 6.83 -0.28
C GLN A 120 -5.70 5.33 0.04
N LEU A 121 -4.51 4.70 -0.06
CA LEU A 121 -4.37 3.26 0.18
C LEU A 121 -4.61 2.90 1.65
N LEU A 122 -4.13 3.73 2.57
CA LEU A 122 -4.22 3.49 4.01
C LEU A 122 -5.16 4.54 4.63
N ASP A 123 -6.25 4.07 5.22
CA ASP A 123 -7.19 4.90 5.99
C ASP A 123 -6.81 4.87 7.47
N LEU A 124 -5.69 5.52 7.80
CA LEU A 124 -5.17 5.63 9.16
C LEU A 124 -4.86 7.09 9.48
N THR A 125 -5.27 7.53 10.66
CA THR A 125 -5.14 8.94 11.10
C THR A 125 -3.81 9.28 11.74
N SER A 126 -2.94 8.29 12.00
CA SER A 126 -1.65 8.51 12.63
C SER A 126 -0.74 9.39 11.76
N GLY A 127 -0.07 10.36 12.38
CA GLY A 127 0.72 11.40 11.70
C GLY A 127 1.80 10.86 10.76
N TYR A 128 2.45 9.75 11.11
CA TYR A 128 3.48 9.13 10.27
C TYR A 128 2.90 8.50 8.99
N VAL A 129 1.66 8.00 9.04
CA VAL A 129 0.94 7.52 7.84
C VAL A 129 0.58 8.71 6.97
N GLN A 130 -0.05 9.74 7.54
CA GLN A 130 -0.50 10.92 6.80
C GLN A 130 0.65 11.60 6.05
N ARG A 131 1.83 11.71 6.66
CA ARG A 131 3.02 12.27 5.99
C ARG A 131 3.50 11.45 4.79
N SER A 132 3.23 10.15 4.76
CA SER A 132 3.74 9.22 3.75
C SER A 132 2.74 8.90 2.63
N LEU A 133 1.46 9.25 2.79
CA LEU A 133 0.38 8.86 1.86
C LEU A 133 0.65 9.25 0.40
N ASN A 134 1.30 10.39 0.18
CA ASN A 134 1.61 10.87 -1.16
C ASN A 134 2.68 10.03 -1.90
N SER A 135 3.39 9.15 -1.20
CA SER A 135 4.36 8.23 -1.78
C SER A 135 3.80 6.83 -2.03
N PHE A 136 2.57 6.57 -1.62
CA PHE A 136 1.89 5.28 -1.76
C PHE A 136 1.03 5.23 -3.02
N PRO A 137 0.78 4.03 -3.58
CA PRO A 137 -0.20 3.87 -4.65
C PRO A 137 -1.62 4.16 -4.11
N ARG A 138 -2.58 4.24 -5.01
CA ARG A 138 -3.98 4.53 -4.71
C ARG A 138 -4.82 3.25 -4.67
N GLN A 139 -5.96 3.33 -4.05
CA GLN A 139 -7.07 2.40 -4.22
C GLN A 139 -8.29 3.13 -4.82
N SER A 140 -9.25 2.35 -5.32
CA SER A 140 -10.53 2.86 -5.78
C SER A 140 -11.65 2.51 -4.79
N ASN A 141 -12.89 2.78 -5.16
CA ASN A 141 -14.09 2.53 -4.38
C ASN A 141 -14.72 1.15 -4.61
N PHE A 142 -14.18 0.35 -5.52
CA PHE A 142 -14.76 -0.96 -5.87
C PHE A 142 -13.71 -2.08 -6.00
N VAL A 143 -14.18 -3.31 -5.88
CA VAL A 143 -13.36 -4.54 -6.06
C VAL A 143 -13.12 -4.77 -7.56
N PRO A 144 -11.90 -5.12 -7.99
CA PRO A 144 -10.74 -5.55 -7.18
C PRO A 144 -9.75 -4.44 -6.83
N TRP A 145 -10.07 -3.18 -7.04
CA TRP A 145 -9.19 -2.02 -6.90
C TRP A 145 -9.22 -1.38 -5.51
N CYS A 146 -9.87 -2.02 -4.54
CA CYS A 146 -9.89 -1.58 -3.14
C CYS A 146 -9.41 -2.67 -2.17
N LEU A 147 -9.00 -2.25 -0.97
CA LEU A 147 -8.65 -3.15 0.13
C LEU A 147 -9.92 -3.53 0.89
N SER A 148 -10.31 -4.80 0.86
CA SER A 148 -11.53 -5.26 1.52
C SER A 148 -11.45 -5.22 3.04
N GLN A 149 -10.24 -5.32 3.62
CA GLN A 149 -10.00 -5.45 5.07
C GLN A 149 -10.84 -6.55 5.75
N ASN A 150 -11.27 -7.57 4.98
CA ASN A 150 -12.09 -8.68 5.44
C ASN A 150 -11.48 -10.03 5.01
N TYR A 151 -11.02 -10.79 6.00
CA TYR A 151 -10.32 -12.07 5.75
C TYR A 151 -11.20 -13.11 5.02
N LEU A 152 -12.46 -13.27 5.41
CA LEU A 152 -13.33 -14.28 4.81
C LEU A 152 -13.66 -13.95 3.34
N PHE A 153 -13.91 -12.67 3.07
CA PHE A 153 -14.13 -12.18 1.72
C PHE A 153 -12.87 -12.38 0.86
N ASP A 154 -11.71 -11.98 1.37
CA ASP A 154 -10.44 -12.14 0.65
C ASP A 154 -10.10 -13.62 0.43
N LYS A 155 -10.34 -14.48 1.42
CA LYS A 155 -10.15 -15.93 1.27
C LYS A 155 -10.99 -16.48 0.11
N TYR A 156 -12.26 -16.09 0.07
CA TYR A 156 -13.14 -16.49 -1.04
C TYR A 156 -12.62 -15.98 -2.39
N MET A 157 -12.23 -14.69 -2.47
CA MET A 157 -11.73 -14.06 -3.69
C MET A 157 -10.42 -14.67 -4.19
N PHE A 158 -9.50 -15.02 -3.29
CA PHE A 158 -8.17 -15.49 -3.66
C PHE A 158 -8.07 -17.01 -3.87
N GLU A 159 -8.86 -17.79 -3.14
CA GLU A 159 -8.80 -19.23 -3.25
C GLU A 159 -9.80 -19.80 -4.27
N TYR A 160 -10.99 -19.22 -4.43
CA TYR A 160 -12.09 -19.83 -5.18
C TYR A 160 -12.50 -19.08 -6.45
N ARG A 161 -12.29 -17.76 -6.54
CA ARG A 161 -12.67 -17.02 -7.73
C ARG A 161 -11.73 -17.28 -8.91
N SER A 162 -12.24 -17.01 -10.12
CA SER A 162 -11.47 -17.10 -11.36
C SER A 162 -10.23 -16.21 -11.31
N LEU A 163 -9.13 -16.67 -11.88
CA LEU A 163 -7.92 -15.88 -12.10
C LEU A 163 -8.07 -14.94 -13.30
N GLN A 164 -8.88 -15.32 -14.28
CA GLN A 164 -9.23 -14.52 -15.45
C GLN A 164 -10.49 -13.71 -15.10
N ASP A 165 -10.31 -12.59 -14.45
CA ASP A 165 -11.36 -11.56 -14.33
C ASP A 165 -11.18 -10.50 -15.44
N SER A 166 -12.08 -9.52 -15.50
CA SER A 166 -12.06 -8.49 -16.53
C SER A 166 -10.77 -7.66 -16.53
N TYR A 167 -10.05 -7.63 -15.41
CA TYR A 167 -8.87 -6.80 -15.20
C TYR A 167 -7.53 -7.53 -15.33
N MET A 168 -7.48 -8.83 -15.04
CA MET A 168 -6.24 -9.61 -15.14
C MET A 168 -6.01 -10.05 -16.59
N LYS A 169 -5.00 -9.48 -17.22
CA LYS A 169 -4.63 -9.78 -18.61
C LYS A 169 -3.40 -10.67 -18.66
N PHE A 170 -3.38 -11.60 -19.64
CA PHE A 170 -2.28 -12.52 -19.91
C PHE A 170 -1.78 -12.29 -21.32
N TYR A 171 -0.48 -12.20 -21.52
CA TYR A 171 0.17 -11.86 -22.78
C TYR A 171 1.11 -12.99 -23.23
N HIS A 172 1.05 -13.31 -24.54
CA HIS A 172 1.80 -14.39 -25.17
C HIS A 172 3.00 -13.89 -25.95
#